data_9ec139b8f88a292424f7aef838c9bb78
#
_entry.id   9ec139b8f88a292424f7aef838c9bb78
#
_cell.length_a   1.000
_cell.length_b   1.000
_cell.length_c   1.000
_cell.angle_alpha   90.00
_cell.angle_beta   90.00
_cell.angle_gamma   90.00
#
_symmetry.space_group_name_H-M   'P 1'
#
loop_
_entity.id
_entity.type
_entity.pdbx_description
1 polymer ?
#
loop_
_entity_poly.entity_id
_entity_poly.type
_entity_poly.pdbx_seq_one_letter_code
_entity_poly.pdbx_strand_id
1 'polypeptide(L)'
;ANNELDDQHAIAYLLANENYFDVEGMTVNTTTDGREQTDIDLHYDEALRIVKLMKKEQSVSIYKGATQSFFEIRDDIKSPNFDGHEAVDYIISRAKISENQLVLLPIGKLTNIALALLKEPLIIPNIRIVWLGSNYLDPGEYNQDNDPSALQYILETKANFEMVMVRYGENSGTDAVQVSINEIEKIMPGKGPILKEPITGRHGGTFNSFGDYSVNLFQNYKEMYKEEGSPPSRPLFDMAAVA
;
A
#
# COMPACT_ATOMS: atom_id res chain seq x y z
N ALA A 1 4.98 -1.73 0.63
CA ALA A 1 5.36 -0.78 1.70
C ALA A 1 6.86 -0.51 1.81
N ASN A 2 7.72 -1.23 1.10
CA ASN A 2 9.17 -1.05 1.24
C ASN A 2 9.82 -0.31 0.06
N ASN A 3 9.12 -0.09 -1.03
CA ASN A 3 9.71 0.48 -2.24
C ASN A 3 9.68 2.00 -2.24
N GLU A 4 8.54 2.58 -2.03
CA GLU A 4 8.31 4.01 -2.12
C GLU A 4 7.87 4.60 -0.77
N LEU A 5 8.09 5.92 -0.61
CA LEU A 5 7.78 6.60 0.67
C LEU A 5 6.31 6.95 0.84
N ASP A 6 5.53 6.98 -0.21
CA ASP A 6 4.10 7.28 -0.19
C ASP A 6 3.26 6.16 0.43
N ASP A 7 3.63 4.88 0.22
CA ASP A 7 3.07 3.75 0.98
C ASP A 7 3.06 4.01 2.50
N GLN A 8 4.21 4.41 3.06
CA GLN A 8 4.32 4.64 4.50
C GLN A 8 3.43 5.79 4.97
N HIS A 9 3.31 6.85 4.15
CA HIS A 9 2.46 7.99 4.47
C HIS A 9 0.98 7.63 4.38
N ALA A 10 0.57 6.84 3.38
CA ALA A 10 -0.80 6.34 3.25
C ALA A 10 -1.20 5.47 4.45
N ILE A 11 -0.34 4.52 4.85
CA ILE A 11 -0.58 3.69 6.03
C ILE A 11 -0.69 4.55 7.29
N ALA A 12 0.25 5.48 7.50
CA ALA A 12 0.22 6.36 8.67
C ALA A 12 -1.02 7.26 8.69
N TYR A 13 -1.45 7.75 7.54
CA TYR A 13 -2.66 8.57 7.40
C TYR A 13 -3.92 7.78 7.80
N LEU A 14 -4.09 6.57 7.28
CA LEU A 14 -5.19 5.67 7.66
C LEU A 14 -5.23 5.45 9.17
N LEU A 15 -4.08 5.08 9.76
CA LEU A 15 -3.97 4.77 11.19
C LEU A 15 -4.12 5.99 12.09
N ALA A 16 -3.86 7.20 11.60
CA ALA A 16 -4.06 8.45 12.33
C ALA A 16 -5.52 8.92 12.33
N ASN A 17 -6.32 8.50 11.36
CA ASN A 17 -7.68 8.98 11.14
C ASN A 17 -8.74 7.93 11.54
N GLU A 18 -8.57 7.29 12.69
CA GLU A 18 -9.47 6.24 13.22
C GLU A 18 -10.93 6.69 13.48
N ASN A 19 -11.20 8.00 13.46
CA ASN A 19 -12.56 8.51 13.49
C ASN A 19 -13.30 8.32 12.15
N TYR A 20 -12.56 8.07 11.07
CA TYR A 20 -13.09 7.88 9.72
C TYR A 20 -12.85 6.47 9.19
N PHE A 21 -11.76 5.83 9.63
CA PHE A 21 -11.34 4.52 9.15
C PHE A 21 -11.21 3.51 10.28
N ASP A 22 -11.90 2.40 10.14
CA ASP A 22 -11.68 1.21 10.96
C ASP A 22 -10.76 0.25 10.18
N VAL A 23 -9.46 0.32 10.47
CA VAL A 23 -8.46 -0.50 9.78
C VAL A 23 -8.42 -1.87 10.44
N GLU A 24 -9.07 -2.84 9.83
CA GLU A 24 -9.17 -4.19 10.35
C GLU A 24 -7.88 -5.00 10.25
N GLY A 25 -7.04 -4.71 9.25
CA GLY A 25 -5.74 -5.34 9.06
C GLY A 25 -5.10 -4.97 7.73
N MET A 26 -3.91 -5.50 7.49
CA MET A 26 -3.12 -5.24 6.29
C MET A 26 -2.61 -6.55 5.68
N THR A 27 -2.47 -6.56 4.37
CA THR A 27 -1.77 -7.63 3.65
C THR A 27 -0.64 -7.02 2.83
N VAL A 28 0.49 -7.70 2.78
CA VAL A 28 1.63 -7.29 1.96
C VAL A 28 1.86 -8.31 0.84
N ASN A 29 2.50 -7.88 -0.24
CA ASN A 29 2.98 -8.73 -1.32
C ASN A 29 4.34 -8.24 -1.80
N THR A 30 5.04 -9.03 -2.60
CA THR A 30 6.27 -8.60 -3.24
C THR A 30 6.00 -7.84 -4.52
N THR A 31 7.00 -7.17 -5.04
CA THR A 31 7.03 -6.55 -6.37
C THR A 31 7.87 -7.37 -7.34
N THR A 32 7.70 -7.17 -8.63
CA THR A 32 8.35 -7.97 -9.68
C THR A 32 9.24 -7.15 -10.62
N ASP A 33 9.61 -5.96 -10.23
CA ASP A 33 10.36 -5.01 -11.06
C ASP A 33 11.86 -5.32 -11.20
N GLY A 34 12.30 -6.48 -10.73
CA GLY A 34 13.69 -6.92 -10.85
C GLY A 34 14.69 -6.19 -9.95
N ARG A 35 14.23 -5.35 -9.05
CA ARG A 35 15.06 -4.77 -7.99
C ARG A 35 15.28 -5.83 -6.93
N GLU A 36 16.47 -6.40 -6.91
CA GLU A 36 17.00 -7.32 -5.90
C GLU A 36 15.97 -8.04 -5.06
N GLN A 37 15.72 -9.28 -5.37
CA GLN A 37 14.87 -10.23 -4.63
C GLN A 37 13.91 -9.53 -3.65
N THR A 38 12.76 -9.20 -4.12
CA THR A 38 11.68 -8.63 -3.34
C THR A 38 11.31 -9.60 -2.24
N ASP A 39 12.00 -9.50 -1.12
CA ASP A 39 11.71 -10.28 0.05
C ASP A 39 10.42 -9.76 0.67
N ILE A 40 9.40 -10.58 0.75
CA ILE A 40 8.14 -10.24 1.40
C ILE A 40 8.35 -9.79 2.85
N ASP A 41 9.44 -10.26 3.48
CA ASP A 41 9.81 -9.87 4.84
C ASP A 41 10.14 -8.37 4.92
N LEU A 42 10.79 -7.80 3.90
CA LEU A 42 11.07 -6.36 3.87
C LEU A 42 9.77 -5.53 3.82
N HIS A 43 8.79 -5.98 3.03
CA HIS A 43 7.49 -5.31 2.96
C HIS A 43 6.70 -5.45 4.27
N TYR A 44 6.77 -6.62 4.89
CA TYR A 44 6.14 -6.90 6.17
C TYR A 44 6.77 -6.06 7.30
N ASP A 45 8.10 -6.05 7.38
CA ASP A 45 8.84 -5.32 8.42
C ASP A 45 8.61 -3.81 8.31
N GLU A 46 8.51 -3.28 7.08
CA GLU A 46 8.22 -1.86 6.89
C GLU A 46 6.79 -1.51 7.31
N ALA A 47 5.80 -2.30 6.91
CA ALA A 47 4.42 -2.12 7.37
C ALA A 47 4.32 -2.20 8.91
N LEU A 48 4.99 -3.19 9.52
CA LEU A 48 5.05 -3.34 10.98
C LEU A 48 5.73 -2.14 11.65
N ARG A 49 6.76 -1.56 11.04
CA ARG A 49 7.43 -0.35 11.53
C ARG A 49 6.45 0.81 11.64
N ILE A 50 5.65 1.05 10.58
CA ILE A 50 4.65 2.12 10.59
C ILE A 50 3.56 1.84 11.64
N VAL A 51 3.03 0.62 11.68
CA VAL A 51 2.03 0.21 12.67
C VAL A 51 2.53 0.46 14.11
N LYS A 52 3.80 0.14 14.40
CA LYS A 52 4.42 0.44 15.71
C LYS A 52 4.57 1.94 15.97
N LEU A 53 5.05 2.71 14.98
CA LEU A 53 5.17 4.18 15.11
C LEU A 53 3.81 4.83 15.38
N MET A 54 2.73 4.24 14.85
CA MET A 54 1.35 4.68 15.09
C MET A 54 0.71 4.07 16.35
N LYS A 55 1.44 3.20 17.11
CA LYS A 55 0.95 2.47 18.30
C LYS A 55 -0.30 1.63 18.04
N LYS A 56 -0.34 0.97 16.89
CA LYS A 56 -1.49 0.16 16.45
C LYS A 56 -1.19 -1.35 16.39
N GLU A 57 -0.05 -1.81 16.89
CA GLU A 57 0.37 -3.21 16.85
C GLU A 57 -0.56 -4.18 17.61
N GLN A 58 -1.40 -3.67 18.51
CA GLN A 58 -2.39 -4.49 19.23
C GLN A 58 -3.74 -4.58 18.50
N SER A 59 -4.01 -3.68 17.54
CA SER A 59 -5.29 -3.59 16.84
C SER A 59 -5.21 -3.95 15.36
N VAL A 60 -4.04 -3.83 14.73
CA VAL A 60 -3.87 -4.06 13.29
C VAL A 60 -2.90 -5.21 13.06
N SER A 61 -3.41 -6.32 12.56
CA SER A 61 -2.62 -7.48 12.15
C SER A 61 -2.12 -7.31 10.72
N ILE A 62 -0.93 -7.85 10.43
CA ILE A 62 -0.34 -7.83 9.09
C ILE A 62 -0.13 -9.26 8.63
N TYR A 63 -0.52 -9.57 7.39
CA TYR A 63 -0.42 -10.89 6.79
C TYR A 63 0.48 -10.86 5.56
N LYS A 64 1.35 -11.86 5.45
CA LYS A 64 2.17 -12.06 4.25
C LYS A 64 1.31 -12.65 3.15
N GLY A 65 1.38 -12.04 1.97
CA GLY A 65 0.65 -12.46 0.78
C GLY A 65 1.57 -13.03 -0.29
N ALA A 66 1.13 -12.90 -1.54
CA ALA A 66 1.76 -13.51 -2.69
C ALA A 66 3.18 -13.00 -2.95
N THR A 67 4.10 -13.91 -3.23
CA THR A 67 5.45 -13.60 -3.71
C THR A 67 5.54 -13.64 -5.24
N GLN A 68 4.64 -14.36 -5.90
CA GLN A 68 4.55 -14.49 -7.35
C GLN A 68 3.36 -13.70 -7.92
N SER A 69 3.14 -13.77 -9.23
CA SER A 69 2.01 -13.16 -9.91
C SER A 69 0.74 -14.01 -9.77
N PHE A 70 -0.41 -13.39 -10.01
CA PHE A 70 -1.69 -14.09 -10.07
C PHE A 70 -1.67 -15.25 -11.09
N PHE A 71 -1.07 -15.02 -12.26
CA PHE A 71 -1.00 -16.03 -13.32
C PHE A 71 -0.24 -17.29 -12.86
N GLU A 72 0.82 -17.13 -12.08
CA GLU A 72 1.66 -18.22 -11.62
C GLU A 72 1.00 -19.03 -10.48
N ILE A 73 0.17 -18.36 -9.64
CA ILE A 73 -0.41 -18.99 -8.44
C ILE A 73 -1.80 -19.58 -8.69
N ARG A 74 -2.57 -19.03 -9.60
CA ARG A 74 -4.02 -19.28 -9.74
C ARG A 74 -4.40 -20.74 -9.87
N ASP A 75 -3.57 -21.58 -10.49
CA ASP A 75 -3.86 -23.00 -10.69
C ASP A 75 -3.64 -23.82 -9.42
N ASP A 76 -2.85 -23.29 -8.47
CA ASP A 76 -2.55 -23.90 -7.17
C ASP A 76 -3.50 -23.43 -6.06
N ILE A 77 -4.50 -22.61 -6.35
CA ILE A 77 -5.40 -21.96 -5.38
C ILE A 77 -6.15 -22.95 -4.47
N LYS A 78 -6.28 -24.20 -4.89
CA LYS A 78 -6.92 -25.28 -4.11
C LYS A 78 -5.98 -25.94 -3.10
N SER A 79 -4.68 -25.70 -3.21
CA SER A 79 -3.71 -26.17 -2.21
C SER A 79 -3.91 -25.39 -0.91
N PRO A 80 -3.87 -26.03 0.26
CA PRO A 80 -4.08 -25.32 1.54
C PRO A 80 -2.96 -24.30 1.84
N ASN A 81 -1.76 -24.49 1.27
CA ASN A 81 -0.59 -23.67 1.52
C ASN A 81 -0.05 -23.06 0.20
N PHE A 82 -0.94 -22.61 -0.69
CA PHE A 82 -0.50 -21.91 -1.89
C PHE A 82 0.19 -20.58 -1.53
N ASP A 83 0.98 -20.03 -2.43
CA ASP A 83 1.68 -18.78 -2.22
C ASP A 83 0.70 -17.62 -1.97
N GLY A 84 0.84 -16.97 -0.80
CA GLY A 84 -0.04 -15.90 -0.38
C GLY A 84 -1.32 -16.33 0.37
N HIS A 85 -1.47 -17.61 0.71
CA HIS A 85 -2.70 -18.13 1.34
C HIS A 85 -3.09 -17.37 2.62
N GLU A 86 -2.14 -16.95 3.46
CA GLU A 86 -2.45 -16.25 4.71
C GLU A 86 -3.20 -14.93 4.47
N ALA A 87 -2.71 -14.11 3.55
CA ALA A 87 -3.35 -12.84 3.18
C ALA A 87 -4.70 -13.07 2.49
N VAL A 88 -4.76 -14.05 1.59
CA VAL A 88 -5.97 -14.40 0.85
C VAL A 88 -7.07 -14.90 1.79
N ASP A 89 -6.74 -15.80 2.71
CA ASP A 89 -7.70 -16.34 3.67
C ASP A 89 -8.15 -15.27 4.67
N TYR A 90 -7.27 -14.36 5.05
CA TYR A 90 -7.65 -13.20 5.85
C TYR A 90 -8.67 -12.31 5.13
N ILE A 91 -8.41 -11.90 3.88
CA ILE A 91 -9.36 -11.11 3.07
C ILE A 91 -10.72 -11.80 2.99
N ILE A 92 -10.73 -13.10 2.67
CA ILE A 92 -11.97 -13.89 2.56
C ILE A 92 -12.72 -13.92 3.89
N SER A 93 -12.00 -14.16 4.98
CA SER A 93 -12.62 -14.24 6.32
C SER A 93 -13.27 -12.93 6.72
N ARG A 94 -12.61 -11.78 6.46
CA ARG A 94 -13.15 -10.46 6.77
C ARG A 94 -14.36 -10.13 5.89
N ALA A 95 -14.27 -10.39 4.59
CA ALA A 95 -15.38 -10.15 3.67
C ALA A 95 -16.64 -11.00 3.98
N LYS A 96 -16.47 -12.17 4.59
CA LYS A 96 -17.60 -13.02 4.99
C LYS A 96 -18.33 -12.56 6.24
N ILE A 97 -17.64 -11.91 7.16
CA ILE A 97 -18.21 -11.51 8.47
C ILE A 97 -18.56 -10.03 8.56
N SER A 98 -18.13 -9.23 7.60
CA SER A 98 -18.43 -7.80 7.57
C SER A 98 -19.94 -7.58 7.40
N GLU A 99 -20.54 -6.81 8.31
CA GLU A 99 -21.96 -6.43 8.22
C GLU A 99 -22.21 -5.41 7.12
N ASN A 100 -21.19 -4.62 6.80
CA ASN A 100 -21.18 -3.64 5.73
C ASN A 100 -20.24 -4.12 4.62
N GLN A 101 -20.27 -3.44 3.47
CA GLN A 101 -19.32 -3.73 2.41
C GLN A 101 -17.88 -3.44 2.88
N LEU A 102 -17.02 -4.47 2.88
CA LEU A 102 -15.60 -4.33 3.23
C LEU A 102 -14.89 -3.54 2.14
N VAL A 103 -14.24 -2.45 2.51
CA VAL A 103 -13.40 -1.69 1.58
C VAL A 103 -12.00 -2.31 1.54
N LEU A 104 -11.59 -2.79 0.38
CA LEU A 104 -10.23 -3.18 0.09
C LEU A 104 -9.52 -2.01 -0.59
N LEU A 105 -8.44 -1.54 0.02
CA LEU A 105 -7.68 -0.39 -0.44
C LEU A 105 -6.26 -0.82 -0.85
N PRO A 106 -6.09 -1.44 -2.03
CA PRO A 106 -4.78 -1.80 -2.53
C PRO A 106 -4.01 -0.57 -3.03
N ILE A 107 -2.80 -0.40 -2.52
CA ILE A 107 -1.80 0.59 -2.91
C ILE A 107 -0.56 -0.08 -3.53
N GLY A 108 -0.74 -1.26 -4.07
CA GLY A 108 0.26 -2.07 -4.76
C GLY A 108 -0.42 -2.97 -5.79
N LYS A 109 0.28 -4.01 -6.24
CA LYS A 109 -0.30 -4.97 -7.20
C LYS A 109 -1.53 -5.69 -6.61
N LEU A 110 -2.44 -6.09 -7.48
CA LEU A 110 -3.76 -6.64 -7.12
C LEU A 110 -3.77 -8.15 -6.82
N THR A 111 -2.62 -8.82 -6.80
CA THR A 111 -2.49 -10.28 -6.71
C THR A 111 -3.29 -10.90 -5.57
N ASN A 112 -3.12 -10.41 -4.34
CA ASN A 112 -3.83 -10.98 -3.16
C ASN A 112 -5.35 -10.90 -3.31
N ILE A 113 -5.85 -9.81 -3.87
CA ILE A 113 -7.30 -9.59 -4.07
C ILE A 113 -7.81 -10.50 -5.19
N ALA A 114 -7.12 -10.56 -6.33
CA ALA A 114 -7.50 -11.44 -7.43
C ALA A 114 -7.56 -12.91 -6.99
N LEU A 115 -6.59 -13.37 -6.22
CA LEU A 115 -6.58 -14.71 -5.64
C LEU A 115 -7.75 -14.93 -4.66
N ALA A 116 -8.09 -13.93 -3.84
CA ALA A 116 -9.23 -14.03 -2.92
C ALA A 116 -10.56 -14.17 -3.68
N LEU A 117 -10.76 -13.38 -4.75
CA LEU A 117 -11.95 -13.47 -5.61
C LEU A 117 -12.01 -14.80 -6.39
N LEU A 118 -10.85 -15.34 -6.81
CA LEU A 118 -10.77 -16.63 -7.48
C LEU A 118 -11.11 -17.78 -6.53
N LYS A 119 -10.56 -17.74 -5.30
CA LYS A 119 -10.76 -18.77 -4.29
C LYS A 119 -12.20 -18.78 -3.76
N GLU A 120 -12.78 -17.61 -3.56
CA GLU A 120 -14.11 -17.45 -2.96
C GLU A 120 -14.93 -16.37 -3.68
N PRO A 121 -15.49 -16.66 -4.85
CA PRO A 121 -16.27 -15.68 -5.63
C PRO A 121 -17.51 -15.13 -4.91
N LEU A 122 -17.98 -15.84 -3.89
CA LEU A 122 -19.16 -15.42 -3.12
C LEU A 122 -18.93 -14.18 -2.26
N ILE A 123 -17.66 -13.74 -2.06
CA ILE A 123 -17.37 -12.50 -1.35
C ILE A 123 -17.52 -11.25 -2.22
N ILE A 124 -17.62 -11.39 -3.55
CA ILE A 124 -17.68 -10.25 -4.49
C ILE A 124 -18.74 -9.21 -4.10
N PRO A 125 -19.98 -9.57 -3.74
CA PRO A 125 -20.98 -8.57 -3.33
C PRO A 125 -20.67 -7.85 -2.01
N ASN A 126 -19.81 -8.43 -1.20
CA ASN A 126 -19.49 -7.94 0.15
C ASN A 126 -18.28 -6.99 0.16
N ILE A 127 -17.65 -6.73 -0.99
CA ILE A 127 -16.44 -5.93 -1.06
C ILE A 127 -16.60 -4.74 -2.01
N ARG A 128 -15.83 -3.70 -1.74
CA ARG A 128 -15.54 -2.58 -2.63
C ARG A 128 -14.02 -2.44 -2.73
N ILE A 129 -13.50 -2.38 -3.94
CA ILE A 129 -12.07 -2.23 -4.19
C ILE A 129 -11.81 -0.80 -4.65
N VAL A 130 -10.97 -0.06 -3.93
CA VAL A 130 -10.49 1.26 -4.33
C VAL A 130 -8.97 1.15 -4.52
N TRP A 131 -8.52 1.12 -5.75
CA TRP A 131 -7.14 0.81 -6.10
C TRP A 131 -6.38 2.00 -6.65
N LEU A 132 -5.21 2.29 -6.06
CA LEU A 132 -4.24 3.14 -6.72
C LEU A 132 -3.54 2.33 -7.80
N GLY A 133 -3.74 2.72 -9.04
CA GLY A 133 -3.07 2.05 -10.15
C GLY A 133 -3.56 2.57 -11.50
N SER A 134 -2.81 2.20 -12.50
CA SER A 134 -2.99 2.64 -13.87
C SER A 134 -2.65 4.11 -14.12
N ASN A 135 -2.38 4.42 -15.36
CA ASN A 135 -2.15 5.79 -15.84
C ASN A 135 -3.11 6.09 -17.01
N TYR A 136 -3.45 7.36 -17.16
CA TYR A 136 -4.25 7.86 -18.27
C TYR A 136 -3.63 9.19 -18.73
N LEU A 137 -3.30 9.42 -20.00
CA LEU A 137 -3.64 8.72 -21.24
C LEU A 137 -2.65 7.61 -21.66
N ASP A 138 -1.43 7.66 -21.16
CA ASP A 138 -0.36 6.76 -21.56
C ASP A 138 -0.32 5.51 -20.68
N PRO A 139 0.06 4.34 -21.22
CA PRO A 139 0.27 3.12 -20.44
C PRO A 139 1.51 3.25 -19.55
N GLY A 140 1.66 2.29 -18.64
CA GLY A 140 2.81 2.17 -17.77
C GLY A 140 2.58 2.86 -16.43
N GLU A 141 2.12 2.09 -15.47
CA GLU A 141 2.05 2.46 -14.07
C GLU A 141 2.53 1.28 -13.23
N TYR A 142 3.29 1.58 -12.21
CA TYR A 142 4.06 0.61 -11.44
C TYR A 142 3.21 -0.53 -10.87
N ASN A 143 2.10 -0.22 -10.20
CA ASN A 143 1.23 -1.24 -9.58
C ASN A 143 0.56 -2.13 -10.62
N GLN A 144 0.15 -1.55 -11.75
CA GLN A 144 -0.40 -2.30 -12.88
C GLN A 144 0.65 -3.21 -13.51
N ASP A 145 1.85 -2.69 -13.75
CA ASP A 145 2.92 -3.44 -14.44
C ASP A 145 3.48 -4.58 -13.58
N ASN A 146 3.32 -4.49 -12.26
CA ASN A 146 3.71 -5.55 -11.32
C ASN A 146 2.83 -6.81 -11.39
N ASP A 147 1.55 -6.72 -11.79
CA ASP A 147 0.70 -7.89 -12.05
C ASP A 147 -0.49 -7.54 -12.96
N PRO A 148 -0.27 -7.40 -14.29
CA PRO A 148 -1.35 -7.14 -15.25
C PRO A 148 -2.41 -8.24 -15.27
N SER A 149 -2.03 -9.49 -14.96
CA SER A 149 -2.94 -10.62 -14.96
C SER A 149 -3.97 -10.55 -13.83
N ALA A 150 -3.58 -10.02 -12.66
CA ALA A 150 -4.48 -9.78 -11.55
C ALA A 150 -5.51 -8.69 -11.88
N LEU A 151 -5.06 -7.58 -12.48
CA LEU A 151 -5.95 -6.51 -12.94
C LEU A 151 -6.94 -7.02 -13.97
N GLN A 152 -6.47 -7.74 -15.00
CA GLN A 152 -7.35 -8.31 -16.01
C GLN A 152 -8.43 -9.19 -15.40
N TYR A 153 -8.05 -10.08 -14.46
CA TYR A 153 -9.00 -10.96 -13.79
C TYR A 153 -10.06 -10.17 -13.01
N ILE A 154 -9.66 -9.15 -12.24
CA ILE A 154 -10.62 -8.33 -11.48
C ILE A 154 -11.60 -7.60 -12.42
N LEU A 155 -11.13 -7.05 -13.52
CA LEU A 155 -11.97 -6.38 -14.53
C LEU A 155 -13.00 -7.32 -15.18
N GLU A 156 -12.70 -8.61 -15.25
CA GLU A 156 -13.64 -9.65 -15.75
C GLU A 156 -14.69 -10.05 -14.70
N THR A 157 -14.48 -9.70 -13.43
CA THR A 157 -15.44 -9.95 -12.34
C THR A 157 -16.53 -8.87 -12.30
N LYS A 158 -17.55 -9.08 -11.46
CA LYS A 158 -18.56 -8.06 -11.14
C LYS A 158 -18.26 -7.31 -9.85
N ALA A 159 -17.02 -7.27 -9.42
CA ALA A 159 -16.60 -6.56 -8.22
C ALA A 159 -16.86 -5.05 -8.38
N ASN A 160 -17.26 -4.40 -7.30
CA ASN A 160 -17.28 -2.95 -7.25
C ASN A 160 -15.82 -2.46 -7.21
N PHE A 161 -15.32 -2.00 -8.35
CA PHE A 161 -13.91 -1.68 -8.57
C PHE A 161 -13.74 -0.24 -9.06
N GLU A 162 -13.01 0.54 -8.29
CA GLU A 162 -12.66 1.93 -8.57
C GLU A 162 -11.15 2.06 -8.74
N MET A 163 -10.73 2.77 -9.78
CA MET A 163 -9.33 3.07 -10.06
C MET A 163 -9.02 4.53 -9.76
N VAL A 164 -8.05 4.78 -8.89
CA VAL A 164 -7.48 6.09 -8.61
C VAL A 164 -6.22 6.22 -9.44
N MET A 165 -6.32 6.94 -10.57
CA MET A 165 -5.28 6.96 -11.60
C MET A 165 -4.17 7.95 -11.28
N VAL A 166 -2.96 7.61 -11.71
CA VAL A 166 -1.77 8.42 -11.46
C VAL A 166 -1.79 9.72 -12.28
N ARG A 167 -1.91 9.67 -13.61
CA ARG A 167 -1.86 10.79 -14.54
C ARG A 167 -0.55 11.59 -14.46
N TYR A 168 0.55 10.91 -14.76
CA TYR A 168 1.90 11.48 -14.71
C TYR A 168 2.02 12.80 -15.50
N GLY A 169 2.56 13.85 -14.85
CA GLY A 169 2.80 15.16 -15.42
C GLY A 169 1.55 16.04 -15.61
N GLU A 170 0.37 15.58 -15.15
CA GLU A 170 -0.87 16.32 -15.28
C GLU A 170 -1.25 17.06 -13.99
N ASN A 171 -2.08 18.10 -14.10
CA ASN A 171 -2.62 18.83 -12.95
C ASN A 171 -3.78 18.11 -12.26
N SER A 172 -3.86 16.80 -12.39
CA SER A 172 -4.93 15.95 -11.84
C SER A 172 -4.45 14.51 -11.72
N GLY A 173 -5.19 13.68 -11.00
CA GLY A 173 -4.72 12.36 -10.62
C GLY A 173 -3.78 12.43 -9.43
N THR A 174 -3.20 11.30 -9.05
CA THR A 174 -2.42 11.22 -7.82
C THR A 174 -1.04 11.87 -7.94
N ASP A 175 -0.52 12.01 -9.16
CA ASP A 175 0.74 12.72 -9.43
C ASP A 175 0.68 14.21 -9.03
N ALA A 176 -0.50 14.81 -9.06
CA ALA A 176 -0.71 16.20 -8.66
C ALA A 176 -0.65 16.43 -7.12
N VAL A 177 -0.69 15.35 -6.33
CA VAL A 177 -0.63 15.43 -4.85
C VAL A 177 0.83 15.41 -4.41
N GLN A 178 1.51 16.54 -4.58
CA GLN A 178 2.94 16.67 -4.32
C GLN A 178 3.22 17.36 -2.98
N VAL A 179 4.33 16.98 -2.36
CA VAL A 179 4.89 17.66 -1.20
C VAL A 179 6.40 17.84 -1.38
N SER A 180 6.90 18.99 -1.00
CA SER A 180 8.33 19.27 -1.04
C SER A 180 9.05 18.79 0.21
N ILE A 181 10.35 18.50 0.08
CA ILE A 181 11.19 18.15 1.23
C ILE A 181 11.20 19.27 2.29
N ASN A 182 11.16 20.53 1.88
CA ASN A 182 11.14 21.67 2.81
C ASN A 182 9.85 21.72 3.65
N GLU A 183 8.70 21.33 3.06
CA GLU A 183 7.44 21.23 3.79
C GLU A 183 7.47 20.11 4.80
N ILE A 184 7.97 18.93 4.41
CA ILE A 184 8.12 17.78 5.29
C ILE A 184 9.03 18.13 6.47
N GLU A 185 10.20 18.70 6.23
CA GLU A 185 11.15 19.11 7.28
C GLU A 185 10.58 20.17 8.24
N LYS A 186 9.67 21.00 7.75
CA LYS A 186 9.02 22.02 8.57
C LYS A 186 7.83 21.51 9.38
N ILE A 187 7.04 20.59 8.80
CA ILE A 187 5.72 20.22 9.34
C ILE A 187 5.79 18.93 10.15
N MET A 188 6.58 17.95 9.71
CA MET A 188 6.52 16.59 10.23
C MET A 188 7.31 16.33 11.52
N PRO A 189 8.40 17.03 11.88
CA PRO A 189 9.15 16.71 13.09
C PRO A 189 8.27 16.57 14.32
N GLY A 190 8.40 15.42 15.03
CA GLY A 190 7.66 15.11 16.24
C GLY A 190 6.16 14.81 16.05
N LYS A 191 5.64 14.72 14.81
CA LYS A 191 4.22 14.40 14.58
C LYS A 191 3.95 12.91 14.74
N GLY A 192 2.71 12.62 15.16
CA GLY A 192 2.25 11.28 15.49
C GLY A 192 2.46 10.91 16.97
N PRO A 193 2.10 9.68 17.36
CA PRO A 193 2.34 9.17 18.71
C PRO A 193 3.83 9.10 19.02
N ILE A 194 4.22 9.41 20.26
CA ILE A 194 5.63 9.34 20.70
C ILE A 194 5.88 8.00 21.41
N LEU A 195 6.77 7.20 20.85
CA LEU A 195 7.22 5.94 21.45
C LEU A 195 8.17 6.19 22.63
N LYS A 196 8.11 5.33 23.65
CA LYS A 196 9.06 5.33 24.75
C LYS A 196 10.43 4.78 24.32
N GLU A 197 10.40 3.72 23.52
CA GLU A 197 11.58 3.08 22.93
C GLU A 197 11.62 3.36 21.45
N PRO A 198 12.72 3.95 20.94
CA PRO A 198 12.81 4.26 19.53
C PRO A 198 12.95 2.99 18.69
N ILE A 199 12.52 3.05 17.45
CA ILE A 199 12.68 1.98 16.48
C ILE A 199 13.66 2.39 15.39
N THR A 200 14.32 1.40 14.79
CA THR A 200 15.26 1.62 13.67
C THR A 200 14.50 1.81 12.36
N GLY A 201 14.84 2.87 11.63
CA GLY A 201 14.30 3.12 10.28
C GLY A 201 14.95 2.24 9.20
N ARG A 202 14.29 2.12 8.04
CA ARG A 202 14.78 1.29 6.92
C ARG A 202 16.11 1.79 6.33
N HIS A 203 16.39 3.07 6.44
CA HIS A 203 17.65 3.68 5.99
C HIS A 203 18.63 3.92 7.15
N GLY A 204 18.45 3.23 8.29
CA GLY A 204 19.18 3.49 9.51
C GLY A 204 18.57 4.66 10.31
N GLY A 205 19.24 5.03 11.40
CA GLY A 205 18.70 6.00 12.35
C GLY A 205 17.67 5.38 13.29
N THR A 206 17.29 6.11 14.33
CA THR A 206 16.30 5.68 15.33
C THR A 206 15.25 6.76 15.53
N PHE A 207 13.99 6.37 15.62
CA PHE A 207 12.85 7.29 15.57
C PHE A 207 11.83 6.95 16.64
N ASN A 208 11.33 7.97 17.32
CA ASN A 208 10.28 7.87 18.32
C ASN A 208 8.89 8.25 17.79
N SER A 209 8.83 8.91 16.63
CA SER A 209 7.59 9.34 15.98
C SER A 209 7.60 9.03 14.50
N PHE A 210 6.41 8.88 13.93
CA PHE A 210 6.29 8.77 12.47
C PHE A 210 6.79 10.03 11.77
N GLY A 211 6.55 11.21 12.35
CA GLY A 211 6.97 12.47 11.76
C GLY A 211 8.48 12.60 11.57
N ASP A 212 9.27 12.18 12.58
CA ASP A 212 10.72 12.17 12.45
C ASP A 212 11.20 11.11 11.45
N TYR A 213 10.51 9.96 11.38
CA TYR A 213 10.78 8.93 10.39
C TYR A 213 10.40 9.39 8.97
N SER A 214 9.31 10.12 8.80
CA SER A 214 8.92 10.74 7.54
C SER A 214 10.00 11.65 6.96
N VAL A 215 10.61 12.51 7.79
CA VAL A 215 11.73 13.35 7.38
C VAL A 215 12.89 12.49 6.87
N ASN A 216 13.25 11.43 7.60
CA ASN A 216 14.32 10.52 7.18
C ASN A 216 14.00 9.82 5.84
N LEU A 217 12.76 9.40 5.61
CA LEU A 217 12.34 8.81 4.34
C LEU A 217 12.56 9.78 3.18
N PHE A 218 12.11 11.02 3.30
CA PHE A 218 12.30 12.05 2.26
C PHE A 218 13.75 12.37 2.00
N GLN A 219 14.57 12.53 3.05
CA GLN A 219 16.00 12.83 2.93
C GLN A 219 16.80 11.72 2.24
N ASN A 220 16.33 10.47 2.31
CA ASN A 220 16.99 9.31 1.70
C ASN A 220 16.37 8.90 0.36
N TYR A 221 15.29 9.54 -0.08
CA TYR A 221 14.65 9.21 -1.35
C TYR A 221 15.40 9.87 -2.53
N LYS A 222 15.77 9.08 -3.53
CA LYS A 222 16.63 9.55 -4.64
C LYS A 222 15.85 10.11 -5.84
N GLU A 223 14.61 9.71 -6.00
CA GLU A 223 13.78 10.02 -7.19
C GLU A 223 12.83 11.20 -6.91
N MET A 224 13.38 12.27 -6.35
CA MET A 224 12.63 13.52 -6.15
C MET A 224 12.46 14.29 -7.46
N TYR A 225 11.28 14.85 -7.68
CA TYR A 225 11.05 15.78 -8.78
C TYR A 225 11.83 17.09 -8.52
N LYS A 226 12.47 17.59 -9.55
CA LYS A 226 13.30 18.79 -9.46
C LYS A 226 12.88 19.75 -10.56
N GLU A 227 12.22 20.83 -10.16
CA GLU A 227 11.89 21.94 -11.04
C GLU A 227 12.81 23.14 -10.72
N GLU A 228 13.21 23.89 -11.77
CA GLU A 228 14.05 25.06 -11.60
C GLU A 228 13.37 26.10 -10.70
N GLY A 229 14.05 26.53 -9.65
CA GLY A 229 13.53 27.51 -8.69
C GLY A 229 12.62 26.96 -7.60
N SER A 230 12.31 25.67 -7.62
CA SER A 230 11.48 24.99 -6.60
C SER A 230 12.29 24.01 -5.76
N PRO A 231 11.94 23.78 -4.47
CA PRO A 231 12.54 22.71 -3.69
C PRO A 231 12.15 21.34 -4.28
N PRO A 232 13.02 20.33 -4.14
CA PRO A 232 12.69 18.98 -4.58
C PRO A 232 11.36 18.50 -3.95
N SER A 233 10.50 17.91 -4.76
CA SER A 233 9.18 17.41 -4.35
C SER A 233 8.99 15.95 -4.73
N ARG A 234 8.01 15.30 -4.12
CA ARG A 234 7.57 13.94 -4.47
C ARG A 234 6.05 13.86 -4.39
N PRO A 235 5.39 13.27 -5.39
CA PRO A 235 4.00 12.89 -5.26
C PRO A 235 3.79 11.86 -4.15
N LEU A 236 2.73 12.02 -3.38
CA LEU A 236 2.23 11.05 -2.43
C LEU A 236 1.05 10.30 -3.06
N PHE A 237 1.37 9.51 -4.08
CA PHE A 237 0.38 8.81 -4.91
C PHE A 237 -0.66 8.07 -4.10
N ASP A 238 -0.21 7.24 -3.15
CA ASP A 238 -1.05 6.37 -2.35
C ASP A 238 -1.95 7.14 -1.38
N MET A 239 -1.47 8.26 -0.86
CA MET A 239 -2.29 9.10 0.02
C MET A 239 -3.54 9.64 -0.67
N ALA A 240 -3.46 9.95 -1.97
CA ALA A 240 -4.60 10.43 -2.73
C ALA A 240 -5.68 9.35 -2.92
N ALA A 241 -5.29 8.08 -2.90
CA ALA A 241 -6.25 6.97 -2.97
C ALA A 241 -6.95 6.72 -1.63
N VAL A 242 -6.33 7.14 -0.53
CA VAL A 242 -6.86 6.97 0.84
C VAL A 242 -7.74 8.13 1.26
N ALA A 243 -7.46 9.34 0.79
CA ALA A 243 -8.17 10.57 1.18
C ALA A 243 -9.49 10.75 0.43
#